data_838d2836e61a5040abbfaf876ca924d3
#
_entry.id   838d2836e61a5040abbfaf876ca924d3
#
_cell.length_a   1.000
_cell.length_b   1.000
_cell.length_c   1.000
_cell.angle_alpha   90.00
_cell.angle_beta   90.00
_cell.angle_gamma   90.00
#
_symmetry.space_group_name_H-M   'P 1'
#
loop_
_entity.id
_entity.type
_entity.pdbx_description
1 polymer ?
#
loop_
_entity_poly.entity_id
_entity_poly.type
_entity_poly.pdbx_seq_one_letter_code
_entity_poly.pdbx_strand_id
1 'polypeptide(L)'
;MTTALAMSIRERVAEDLAGNDASGLTGDDRREFARQRAFRHLDVLTDTQPGIDGQVVTLTHVEEERLAQEVLDSLFGLGRLQVLVDHPDIENIDINGCDRVWATFADGTKELMAPVADSDDELVELIRSAAGRFGLAERRFDTARPELDLQLPGGARLSALMAVSARPAMSAG
;
A
#
# COMPACT_ATOMS: atom_id res chain seq x y z
N MET A 1 8.67 15.46 4.24
CA MET A 1 9.22 15.71 2.89
C MET A 1 9.17 14.45 2.02
N THR A 2 9.56 13.30 2.53
CA THR A 2 9.56 12.00 1.85
C THR A 2 8.17 11.57 1.34
N THR A 3 7.11 11.77 2.14
CA THR A 3 5.73 11.39 1.79
C THR A 3 5.18 12.16 0.57
N ALA A 4 5.44 13.46 0.47
CA ALA A 4 4.99 14.25 -0.68
C ALA A 4 5.70 13.83 -1.98
N LEU A 5 6.99 13.45 -1.89
CA LEU A 5 7.76 12.94 -3.01
C LEU A 5 7.23 11.57 -3.46
N ALA A 6 6.97 10.65 -2.52
CA ALA A 6 6.38 9.35 -2.81
C ALA A 6 5.01 9.47 -3.48
N MET A 7 4.16 10.40 -3.03
CA MET A 7 2.86 10.67 -3.65
C MET A 7 3.00 11.17 -5.09
N SER A 8 3.90 12.13 -5.34
CA SER A 8 4.14 12.66 -6.70
C SER A 8 4.64 11.58 -7.66
N ILE A 9 5.55 10.72 -7.20
CA ILE A 9 6.07 9.60 -8.00
C ILE A 9 4.97 8.58 -8.27
N ARG A 10 4.16 8.25 -7.25
CA ARG A 10 3.03 7.34 -7.39
C ARG A 10 2.04 7.79 -8.47
N GLU A 11 1.67 9.06 -8.49
CA GLU A 11 0.77 9.62 -9.50
C GLU A 11 1.34 9.45 -10.91
N ARG A 12 2.60 9.79 -11.11
CA ARG A 12 3.28 9.65 -12.41
C ARG A 12 3.39 8.19 -12.86
N VAL A 13 3.73 7.28 -11.94
CA VAL A 13 3.79 5.85 -12.26
C VAL A 13 2.40 5.29 -12.56
N ALA A 14 1.34 5.77 -11.86
CA ALA A 14 -0.03 5.39 -12.15
C ALA A 14 -0.47 5.86 -13.55
N GLU A 15 -0.08 7.06 -13.98
CA GLU A 15 -0.31 7.56 -15.34
C GLU A 15 0.43 6.71 -16.38
N ASP A 16 1.70 6.37 -16.15
CA ASP A 16 2.46 5.46 -17.03
C ASP A 16 1.81 4.08 -17.15
N LEU A 17 1.27 3.55 -16.04
CA LEU A 17 0.54 2.27 -16.02
C LEU A 17 -0.82 2.32 -16.73
N ALA A 18 -1.42 3.50 -16.85
CA ALA A 18 -2.64 3.71 -17.62
C ALA A 18 -2.34 3.94 -19.12
N GLY A 19 -1.09 4.20 -19.46
CA GLY A 19 -0.64 4.44 -20.84
C GLY A 19 -0.56 3.17 -21.69
N ASN A 20 -0.38 3.37 -23.01
CA ASN A 20 -0.31 2.26 -23.97
C ASN A 20 0.91 1.35 -23.76
N ASP A 21 2.00 1.85 -23.19
CA ASP A 21 3.24 1.09 -22.96
C ASP A 21 3.05 -0.02 -21.92
N ALA A 22 2.09 0.15 -21.01
CA ALA A 22 1.72 -0.85 -20.01
C ALA A 22 0.51 -1.71 -20.44
N SER A 23 -0.04 -1.45 -21.63
CA SER A 23 -1.18 -2.20 -22.17
C SER A 23 -0.76 -3.63 -22.47
N GLY A 24 -1.42 -4.58 -21.80
CA GLY A 24 -1.10 -6.01 -21.95
C GLY A 24 -0.09 -6.57 -20.94
N LEU A 25 0.56 -5.72 -20.15
CA LEU A 25 1.39 -6.21 -19.03
C LEU A 25 0.50 -6.68 -17.88
N THR A 26 0.84 -7.85 -17.33
CA THR A 26 0.11 -8.44 -16.18
C THR A 26 1.08 -8.92 -15.11
N GLY A 27 0.59 -9.07 -13.89
CA GLY A 27 1.35 -9.65 -12.79
C GLY A 27 2.71 -9.01 -12.56
N ASP A 28 3.75 -9.85 -12.57
CA ASP A 28 5.13 -9.43 -12.28
C ASP A 28 5.71 -8.48 -13.33
N ASP A 29 5.35 -8.63 -14.60
CA ASP A 29 5.82 -7.74 -15.69
C ASP A 29 5.31 -6.31 -15.47
N ARG A 30 4.06 -6.17 -15.05
CA ARG A 30 3.46 -4.87 -14.73
C ARG A 30 4.10 -4.23 -13.51
N ARG A 31 4.44 -5.04 -12.49
CA ARG A 31 5.13 -4.57 -11.29
C ARG A 31 6.57 -4.13 -11.61
N GLU A 32 7.29 -4.90 -12.43
CA GLU A 32 8.65 -4.54 -12.87
C GLU A 32 8.66 -3.28 -13.75
N PHE A 33 7.69 -3.14 -14.65
CA PHE A 33 7.51 -1.89 -15.41
C PHE A 33 7.32 -0.68 -14.50
N ALA A 34 6.45 -0.79 -13.51
CA ALA A 34 6.22 0.29 -12.53
C ALA A 34 7.48 0.60 -11.71
N ARG A 35 8.27 -0.41 -11.34
CA ARG A 35 9.55 -0.23 -10.64
C ARG A 35 10.53 0.59 -11.47
N GLN A 36 10.70 0.25 -12.73
CA GLN A 36 11.57 0.99 -13.65
C GLN A 36 11.10 2.44 -13.84
N ARG A 37 9.78 2.66 -13.89
CA ARG A 37 9.22 4.01 -13.98
C ARG A 37 9.41 4.80 -12.69
N ALA A 38 9.28 4.18 -11.52
CA ALA A 38 9.52 4.82 -10.23
C ALA A 38 10.97 5.34 -10.14
N PHE A 39 11.97 4.53 -10.47
CA PHE A 39 13.37 4.97 -10.50
C PHE A 39 13.61 6.10 -11.51
N ARG A 40 13.05 6.00 -12.71
CA ARG A 40 13.16 7.08 -13.71
C ARG A 40 12.58 8.41 -13.20
N HIS A 41 11.44 8.38 -12.54
CA HIS A 41 10.83 9.58 -11.97
C HIS A 41 11.61 10.10 -10.76
N LEU A 42 12.25 9.24 -9.98
CA LEU A 42 13.18 9.62 -8.92
C LEU A 42 14.38 10.38 -9.50
N ASP A 43 15.05 9.83 -10.51
CA ASP A 43 16.19 10.47 -11.18
C ASP A 43 15.83 11.87 -11.70
N VAL A 44 14.69 12.00 -12.38
CA VAL A 44 14.24 13.30 -12.92
C VAL A 44 13.96 14.31 -11.81
N LEU A 45 13.40 13.89 -10.68
CA LEU A 45 13.04 14.78 -9.58
C LEU A 45 14.26 15.19 -8.75
N THR A 46 15.24 14.31 -8.59
CA THR A 46 16.51 14.61 -7.91
C THR A 46 17.41 15.52 -8.76
N ASP A 47 17.33 15.38 -10.08
CA ASP A 47 18.15 16.19 -11.01
C ASP A 47 17.53 17.58 -11.29
N THR A 48 16.21 17.77 -11.09
CA THR A 48 15.47 18.96 -11.57
C THR A 48 15.03 19.92 -10.45
N GLN A 49 15.08 19.56 -9.18
CA GLN A 49 14.69 20.46 -8.09
C GLN A 49 15.89 21.02 -7.33
N PRO A 50 16.29 22.28 -7.60
CA PRO A 50 17.02 23.05 -6.61
C PRO A 50 16.06 23.22 -5.40
N GLY A 51 16.45 22.72 -4.23
CA GLY A 51 15.74 22.98 -2.98
C GLY A 51 15.54 24.47 -2.76
N ILE A 52 14.57 24.85 -1.92
CA ILE A 52 14.21 26.26 -1.59
C ILE A 52 15.45 27.08 -1.17
N ASP A 53 16.55 26.44 -0.78
CA ASP A 53 17.85 27.03 -0.42
C ASP A 53 18.99 26.68 -1.41
N GLY A 54 18.68 26.25 -2.65
CA GLY A 54 19.73 25.90 -3.63
C GLY A 54 20.48 24.59 -3.33
N GLN A 55 20.03 23.80 -2.37
CA GLN A 55 20.55 22.45 -2.11
C GLN A 55 19.84 21.45 -3.04
N VAL A 56 20.62 20.73 -3.83
CA VAL A 56 20.14 19.56 -4.57
C VAL A 56 19.75 18.50 -3.53
N VAL A 57 18.50 18.02 -3.57
CA VAL A 57 18.08 16.88 -2.75
C VAL A 57 18.76 15.65 -3.32
N THR A 58 19.89 15.28 -2.74
CA THR A 58 20.59 14.06 -3.10
C THR A 58 20.03 12.94 -2.25
N LEU A 59 19.31 12.03 -2.87
CA LEU A 59 18.90 10.78 -2.24
C LEU A 59 20.07 9.78 -2.31
N THR A 60 20.27 9.04 -1.25
CA THR A 60 21.16 7.87 -1.31
C THR A 60 20.45 6.74 -2.05
N HIS A 61 21.19 5.82 -2.65
CA HIS A 61 20.62 4.65 -3.32
C HIS A 61 19.66 3.85 -2.44
N VAL A 62 19.92 3.74 -1.14
CA VAL A 62 19.05 3.09 -0.16
C VAL A 62 17.72 3.86 0.01
N GLU A 63 17.76 5.19 -0.02
CA GLU A 63 16.55 6.01 0.07
C GLU A 63 15.71 5.94 -1.21
N GLU A 64 16.37 5.87 -2.37
CA GLU A 64 15.70 5.67 -3.67
C GLU A 64 14.99 4.31 -3.73
N GLU A 65 15.68 3.23 -3.32
CA GLU A 65 15.08 1.90 -3.25
C GLU A 65 13.89 1.86 -2.29
N ARG A 66 14.01 2.48 -1.13
CA ARG A 66 12.91 2.56 -0.15
C ARG A 66 11.72 3.32 -0.71
N LEU A 67 11.93 4.46 -1.37
CA LEU A 67 10.86 5.24 -2.00
C LEU A 67 10.21 4.49 -3.16
N ALA A 68 10.99 3.85 -4.01
CA ALA A 68 10.46 3.03 -5.10
C ALA A 68 9.60 1.89 -4.55
N GLN A 69 10.04 1.21 -3.48
CA GLN A 69 9.27 0.15 -2.83
C GLN A 69 7.97 0.68 -2.22
N GLU A 70 8.00 1.83 -1.52
CA GLU A 70 6.82 2.50 -0.96
C GLU A 70 5.78 2.82 -2.07
N VAL A 71 6.24 3.30 -3.22
CA VAL A 71 5.38 3.56 -4.40
C VAL A 71 4.76 2.26 -4.92
N LEU A 72 5.56 1.19 -5.05
CA LEU A 72 5.08 -0.10 -5.53
C LEU A 72 4.06 -0.72 -4.57
N ASP A 73 4.31 -0.66 -3.28
CA ASP A 73 3.40 -1.17 -2.26
C ASP A 73 2.08 -0.39 -2.22
N SER A 74 2.14 0.92 -2.49
CA SER A 74 0.96 1.75 -2.68
C SER A 74 0.17 1.42 -3.95
N LEU A 75 0.84 1.03 -5.04
CA LEU A 75 0.20 0.74 -6.33
C LEU A 75 -0.25 -0.71 -6.48
N PHE A 76 0.50 -1.65 -5.92
CA PHE A 76 0.31 -3.10 -6.12
C PHE A 76 0.11 -3.90 -4.84
N GLY A 77 0.41 -3.33 -3.69
CA GLY A 77 0.32 -3.96 -2.39
C GLY A 77 -0.85 -3.45 -1.56
N LEU A 78 -0.74 -3.70 -0.28
CA LEU A 78 -1.68 -3.26 0.76
C LEU A 78 -1.23 -1.94 1.42
N GLY A 79 -0.46 -1.10 0.71
CA GLY A 79 0.10 0.12 1.28
C GLY A 79 0.95 -0.16 2.52
N ARG A 80 0.75 0.63 3.59
CA ARG A 80 1.48 0.47 4.86
C ARG A 80 1.19 -0.87 5.58
N LEU A 81 0.06 -1.50 5.29
CA LEU A 81 -0.27 -2.81 5.84
C LEU A 81 0.62 -3.93 5.28
N GLN A 82 1.19 -3.77 4.07
CA GLN A 82 2.01 -4.78 3.43
C GLN A 82 3.19 -5.20 4.30
N VAL A 83 3.85 -4.25 4.95
CA VAL A 83 5.00 -4.52 5.84
C VAL A 83 4.63 -5.44 7.00
N LEU A 84 3.42 -5.31 7.52
CA LEU A 84 2.93 -6.15 8.61
C LEU A 84 2.53 -7.54 8.10
N VAL A 85 1.89 -7.62 6.92
CA VAL A 85 1.50 -8.89 6.31
C VAL A 85 2.70 -9.73 5.89
N ASP A 86 3.78 -9.08 5.45
CA ASP A 86 5.01 -9.75 5.02
C ASP A 86 5.95 -10.07 6.19
N HIS A 87 5.61 -9.66 7.43
CA HIS A 87 6.45 -9.91 8.58
C HIS A 87 6.39 -11.38 9.02
N PRO A 88 7.52 -12.10 9.07
CA PRO A 88 7.52 -13.55 9.25
C PRO A 88 7.03 -14.02 10.63
N ASP A 89 7.13 -13.17 11.65
CA ASP A 89 6.78 -13.50 13.02
C ASP A 89 5.38 -12.99 13.42
N ILE A 90 4.67 -12.28 12.54
CA ILE A 90 3.30 -11.83 12.79
C ILE A 90 2.32 -12.91 12.34
N GLU A 91 1.51 -13.42 13.28
CA GLU A 91 0.47 -14.41 13.01
C GLU A 91 -0.91 -13.79 12.78
N ASN A 92 -1.20 -12.66 13.44
CA ASN A 92 -2.48 -11.98 13.28
C ASN A 92 -2.35 -10.47 13.38
N ILE A 93 -3.15 -9.75 12.60
CA ILE A 93 -3.23 -8.29 12.62
C ILE A 93 -4.69 -7.90 12.81
N ASP A 94 -4.97 -7.20 13.91
CA ASP A 94 -6.30 -6.68 14.23
C ASP A 94 -6.31 -5.17 14.03
N ILE A 95 -7.17 -4.67 13.13
CA ILE A 95 -7.29 -3.25 12.80
C ILE A 95 -8.68 -2.76 13.14
N ASN A 96 -8.77 -1.74 13.98
CA ASN A 96 -10.02 -1.11 14.37
C ASN A 96 -9.95 0.40 14.14
N GLY A 97 -10.38 0.83 12.98
CA GLY A 97 -10.10 2.15 12.43
C GLY A 97 -8.64 2.29 11.98
N CYS A 98 -8.28 3.40 11.37
CA CYS A 98 -6.98 3.62 10.74
C CYS A 98 -5.79 3.61 11.73
N ASP A 99 -6.02 3.94 13.00
CA ASP A 99 -5.01 4.22 14.03
C ASP A 99 -4.86 3.16 15.12
N ARG A 100 -5.72 2.13 15.14
CA ARG A 100 -5.66 1.03 16.12
C ARG A 100 -5.29 -0.27 15.45
N VAL A 101 -4.00 -0.45 15.24
CA VAL A 101 -3.42 -1.62 14.58
C VAL A 101 -2.68 -2.45 15.61
N TRP A 102 -3.15 -3.65 15.88
CA TRP A 102 -2.52 -4.58 16.79
C TRP A 102 -1.95 -5.76 16.03
N ALA A 103 -0.68 -6.05 16.23
CA ALA A 103 -0.06 -7.27 15.74
C ALA A 103 0.07 -8.29 16.87
N THR A 104 -0.24 -9.53 16.58
CA THR A 104 0.00 -10.69 17.44
C THR A 104 1.12 -11.50 16.82
N PHE A 105 2.19 -11.67 17.56
CA PHE A 105 3.38 -12.41 17.14
C PHE A 105 3.27 -13.90 17.48
N ALA A 106 4.10 -14.72 16.85
CA ALA A 106 4.15 -16.17 17.04
C ALA A 106 4.45 -16.61 18.49
N ASP A 107 5.08 -15.75 19.28
CA ASP A 107 5.31 -15.97 20.72
C ASP A 107 4.10 -15.60 21.61
N GLY A 108 3.00 -15.15 21.01
CA GLY A 108 1.79 -14.70 21.68
C GLY A 108 1.83 -13.23 22.14
N THR A 109 2.94 -12.51 21.92
CA THR A 109 3.03 -11.09 22.26
C THR A 109 2.11 -10.27 21.38
N LYS A 110 1.43 -9.26 21.97
CA LYS A 110 0.62 -8.28 21.24
C LYS A 110 1.23 -6.89 21.33
N GLU A 111 1.42 -6.23 20.18
CA GLU A 111 1.98 -4.90 20.12
C GLU A 111 1.08 -3.95 19.30
N LEU A 112 1.02 -2.69 19.74
CA LEU A 112 0.36 -1.62 18.99
C LEU A 112 1.32 -1.11 17.92
N MET A 113 0.92 -1.24 16.68
CA MET A 113 1.70 -0.84 15.50
C MET A 113 1.36 0.59 15.06
N ALA A 114 2.16 1.12 14.15
CA ALA A 114 1.87 2.40 13.52
C ALA A 114 0.56 2.35 12.70
N PRO A 115 -0.15 3.49 12.52
CA PRO A 115 -1.32 3.57 11.67
C PRO A 115 -1.06 3.09 10.24
N VAL A 116 -1.99 2.31 9.68
CA VAL A 116 -1.89 1.79 8.30
C VAL A 116 -2.53 2.71 7.26
N ALA A 117 -3.31 3.68 7.72
CA ALA A 117 -3.92 4.72 6.91
C ALA A 117 -3.98 6.04 7.70
N ASP A 118 -4.13 7.18 7.04
CA ASP A 118 -4.23 8.49 7.68
C ASP A 118 -5.67 8.83 8.09
N SER A 119 -6.65 8.09 7.55
CA SER A 119 -8.07 8.21 7.88
C SER A 119 -8.81 6.89 7.71
N ASP A 120 -10.00 6.78 8.32
CA ASP A 120 -10.87 5.62 8.14
C ASP A 120 -11.37 5.49 6.70
N ASP A 121 -11.55 6.61 5.98
CA ASP A 121 -11.91 6.60 4.56
C ASP A 121 -10.76 6.02 3.70
N GLU A 122 -9.52 6.38 3.98
CA GLU A 122 -8.35 5.81 3.32
C GLU A 122 -8.22 4.30 3.61
N LEU A 123 -8.51 3.86 4.84
CA LEU A 123 -8.55 2.45 5.19
C LEU A 123 -9.60 1.69 4.36
N VAL A 124 -10.79 2.26 4.20
CA VAL A 124 -11.86 1.69 3.36
C VAL A 124 -11.42 1.59 1.90
N GLU A 125 -10.77 2.61 1.35
CA GLU A 125 -10.25 2.58 -0.02
C GLU A 125 -9.11 1.56 -0.19
N LEU A 126 -8.25 1.39 0.80
CA LEU A 126 -7.23 0.34 0.83
C LEU A 126 -7.88 -1.05 0.74
N ILE A 127 -8.92 -1.31 1.54
CA ILE A 127 -9.67 -2.58 1.53
C ILE A 127 -10.36 -2.80 0.17
N ARG A 128 -11.00 -1.77 -0.40
CA ARG A 128 -11.63 -1.83 -1.73
C ARG A 128 -10.62 -2.14 -2.83
N SER A 129 -9.47 -1.50 -2.77
CA SER A 129 -8.36 -1.74 -3.70
C SER A 129 -7.87 -3.18 -3.60
N ALA A 130 -7.71 -3.72 -2.39
CA ALA A 130 -7.36 -5.12 -2.16
C ALA A 130 -8.44 -6.06 -2.71
N ALA A 131 -9.72 -5.75 -2.49
CA ALA A 131 -10.84 -6.54 -3.03
C ALA A 131 -10.83 -6.62 -4.55
N GLY A 132 -10.56 -5.49 -5.23
CA GLY A 132 -10.47 -5.44 -6.69
C GLY A 132 -9.27 -6.20 -7.28
N ARG A 133 -8.17 -6.31 -6.52
CA ARG A 133 -6.94 -6.97 -6.99
C ARG A 133 -6.88 -8.46 -6.67
N PHE A 134 -7.30 -8.83 -5.46
CA PHE A 134 -7.12 -10.18 -4.93
C PHE A 134 -8.43 -10.97 -4.85
N GLY A 135 -9.57 -10.30 -5.07
CA GLY A 135 -10.88 -10.95 -5.10
C GLY A 135 -11.05 -11.83 -6.34
N LEU A 136 -11.53 -13.06 -6.17
CA LEU A 136 -11.82 -14.01 -7.24
C LEU A 136 -13.08 -13.66 -8.07
N ALA A 137 -13.84 -12.65 -7.65
CA ALA A 137 -15.03 -12.11 -8.31
C ALA A 137 -15.15 -10.62 -7.98
N GLU A 138 -16.01 -9.85 -8.70
CA GLU A 138 -16.34 -8.46 -8.34
C GLU A 138 -16.92 -8.39 -6.92
N ARG A 139 -16.06 -8.38 -5.93
CA ARG A 139 -16.42 -8.22 -4.52
C ARG A 139 -16.51 -6.74 -4.21
N ARG A 140 -17.72 -6.26 -4.04
CA ARG A 140 -17.98 -4.90 -3.59
C ARG A 140 -17.86 -4.83 -2.07
N PHE A 141 -17.13 -3.84 -1.58
CA PHE A 141 -17.08 -3.50 -0.17
C PHE A 141 -17.69 -2.11 -0.01
N ASP A 142 -18.96 -2.08 0.38
CA ASP A 142 -19.77 -0.88 0.53
C ASP A 142 -20.84 -1.07 1.63
N THR A 143 -21.63 -0.04 1.88
CA THR A 143 -22.68 -0.07 2.92
C THR A 143 -23.79 -1.13 2.66
N ALA A 144 -23.96 -1.56 1.41
CA ALA A 144 -24.92 -2.63 1.05
C ALA A 144 -24.29 -4.03 1.19
N ARG A 145 -22.95 -4.11 1.15
CA ARG A 145 -22.16 -5.32 1.34
C ARG A 145 -20.98 -5.01 2.27
N PRO A 146 -21.22 -4.91 3.58
CA PRO A 146 -20.23 -4.44 4.55
C PRO A 146 -19.18 -5.47 4.92
N GLU A 147 -19.30 -6.71 4.47
CA GLU A 147 -18.39 -7.81 4.77
C GLU A 147 -17.56 -8.19 3.56
N LEU A 148 -16.28 -8.41 3.79
CA LEU A 148 -15.33 -8.84 2.79
C LEU A 148 -14.36 -9.87 3.38
N ASP A 149 -14.24 -11.00 2.70
CA ASP A 149 -13.21 -12.01 2.95
C ASP A 149 -12.41 -12.26 1.68
N LEU A 150 -11.10 -12.15 1.75
CA LEU A 150 -10.20 -12.50 0.66
C LEU A 150 -8.96 -13.22 1.16
N GLN A 151 -8.36 -13.97 0.24
CA GLN A 151 -7.03 -14.53 0.43
C GLN A 151 -6.01 -13.64 -0.26
N LEU A 152 -5.01 -13.21 0.50
CA LEU A 152 -3.91 -12.40 0.00
C LEU A 152 -2.84 -13.27 -0.65
N PRO A 153 -2.01 -12.70 -1.55
CA PRO A 153 -0.78 -13.34 -1.98
C PRO A 153 0.07 -13.72 -0.76
N GLY A 154 0.65 -14.91 -0.77
CA GLY A 154 1.40 -15.43 0.40
C GLY A 154 0.55 -16.28 1.35
N GLY A 155 -0.78 -16.36 1.14
CA GLY A 155 -1.66 -17.27 1.88
C GLY A 155 -2.38 -16.62 3.07
N ALA A 156 -2.03 -15.40 3.46
CA ALA A 156 -2.71 -14.65 4.51
C ALA A 156 -4.19 -14.41 4.15
N ARG A 157 -5.07 -14.42 5.15
CA ARG A 157 -6.49 -14.15 4.99
C ARG A 157 -6.82 -12.76 5.49
N LEU A 158 -7.51 -11.98 4.68
CA LEU A 158 -8.05 -10.68 5.06
C LEU A 158 -9.56 -10.78 5.20
N SER A 159 -10.05 -10.47 6.42
CA SER A 159 -11.48 -10.32 6.71
C SER A 159 -11.74 -8.88 7.13
N ALA A 160 -12.67 -8.21 6.46
CA ALA A 160 -13.03 -6.83 6.74
C ALA A 160 -14.52 -6.68 6.98
N LEU A 161 -14.87 -5.84 7.94
CA LEU A 161 -16.24 -5.45 8.25
C LEU A 161 -16.33 -3.92 8.21
N MET A 162 -17.16 -3.40 7.30
CA MET A 162 -17.46 -1.98 7.26
C MET A 162 -18.38 -1.61 8.43
N ALA A 163 -17.97 -0.63 9.22
CA ALA A 163 -18.78 -0.16 10.31
C ALA A 163 -20.04 0.55 9.78
N VAL A 164 -21.20 0.05 10.16
CA VAL A 164 -22.49 0.70 9.88
C VAL A 164 -22.78 1.77 10.94
N SER A 165 -22.13 1.69 12.12
CA SER A 165 -22.29 2.62 13.23
C SER A 165 -21.03 2.85 14.08
N ALA A 166 -19.90 2.25 13.70
CA ALA A 166 -18.60 2.35 14.36
C ALA A 166 -17.49 2.44 13.32
N ARG A 167 -16.22 2.47 13.74
CA ARG A 167 -15.07 2.54 12.82
C ARG A 167 -14.90 1.23 12.03
N PRO A 168 -14.40 1.30 10.78
CA PRO A 168 -14.12 0.10 10.00
C PRO A 168 -13.10 -0.78 10.73
N ALA A 169 -13.31 -2.10 10.67
CA ALA A 169 -12.44 -3.09 11.27
C ALA A 169 -11.90 -4.06 10.22
N MET A 170 -10.67 -4.50 10.41
CA MET A 170 -10.01 -5.48 9.56
C MET A 170 -9.12 -6.38 10.41
N SER A 171 -9.07 -7.66 10.07
CA SER A 171 -8.06 -8.59 10.58
C SER A 171 -7.35 -9.29 9.42
N ALA A 172 -6.05 -9.58 9.60
CA ALA A 172 -5.23 -10.35 8.69
C ALA A 172 -4.38 -11.35 9.48
N GLY A 173 -4.38 -12.59 9.05
CA GLY A 173 -3.63 -13.68 9.66
C GLY A 173 -3.43 -14.84 8.69
#